data_bdb111aeb342cf190333a89e6c71e243
#
_entry.id   bdb111aeb342cf190333a89e6c71e243
#
_cell.length_a   1.000
_cell.length_b   1.000
_cell.length_c   1.000
_cell.angle_alpha   90.00
_cell.angle_beta   90.00
_cell.angle_gamma   90.00
#
_symmetry.space_group_name_H-M   'P 1'
#
loop_
_entity.id
_entity.type
_entity.pdbx_description
1 polymer ?
#
loop_
_entity_poly.entity_id
_entity_poly.type
_entity_poly.pdbx_seq_one_letter_code
_entity_poly.pdbx_strand_id
1 'polypeptide(L)'
;MPLINLKHAETFVEGLDHPEGVAVGPDGKIYAGGEAGQVYRIDYEKRRIEEYADTGGLNLGMALDSAANLYMCTADRGAVYKVTPAGEVSQYSSGTTERPMTTPNYPAFDEQGNLYVTNSGSWYGNDGCIYCVASDGTTAVIDTENSQFPNGCAVSPDGQYLYVAMSLSPPQIIRFPIESGRKVGPTETVVELPHVVPDGLAFCTDGSFLISCYRPDTILRVLPDGDLTILMDDYEGTILGAPTNVCFGGPDLSVLFWANLGRWHLGLNAHTGLKGAALFYPDIGAA
;
A
#
# COMPACT_ATOMS: atom_id res chain seq x y z
N MET A 1 -20.53 -2.30 -15.75
CA MET A 1 -21.16 -2.73 -14.49
C MET A 1 -20.06 -3.37 -13.64
N PRO A 2 -20.04 -3.17 -12.31
CA PRO A 2 -19.07 -3.82 -11.44
C PRO A 2 -19.07 -5.34 -11.61
N LEU A 3 -17.89 -5.96 -11.58
CA LEU A 3 -17.73 -7.41 -11.70
C LEU A 3 -18.23 -8.15 -10.45
N ILE A 4 -18.20 -7.49 -9.30
CA ILE A 4 -18.56 -8.08 -8.00
C ILE A 4 -19.66 -7.25 -7.37
N ASN A 5 -20.69 -7.94 -6.89
CA ASN A 5 -21.77 -7.30 -6.16
C ASN A 5 -21.36 -7.01 -4.71
N LEU A 6 -21.59 -5.79 -4.23
CA LEU A 6 -21.32 -5.37 -2.86
C LEU A 6 -22.00 -6.22 -1.78
N LYS A 7 -23.07 -6.98 -2.13
CA LYS A 7 -23.73 -7.89 -1.17
C LYS A 7 -22.82 -8.92 -0.51
N HIS A 8 -21.64 -9.17 -1.09
CA HIS A 8 -20.62 -10.06 -0.55
C HIS A 8 -19.48 -9.30 0.15
N ALA A 9 -19.53 -7.98 0.09
CA ALA A 9 -18.65 -7.10 0.85
C ALA A 9 -19.21 -6.90 2.25
N GLU A 10 -18.36 -6.95 3.25
CA GLU A 10 -18.76 -6.73 4.64
C GLU A 10 -17.72 -5.94 5.40
N THR A 11 -18.14 -5.31 6.47
CA THR A 11 -17.22 -4.74 7.46
C THR A 11 -16.47 -5.89 8.16
N PHE A 12 -15.15 -5.88 8.05
CA PHE A 12 -14.30 -6.85 8.70
C PHE A 12 -14.16 -6.56 10.20
N VAL A 13 -13.71 -5.36 10.54
CA VAL A 13 -13.59 -4.86 11.90
C VAL A 13 -13.92 -3.37 11.94
N GLU A 14 -14.46 -2.87 13.06
CA GLU A 14 -14.80 -1.48 13.29
C GLU A 14 -14.03 -0.91 14.49
N GLY A 15 -14.01 0.43 14.62
CA GLY A 15 -13.41 1.12 15.75
C GLY A 15 -11.93 1.43 15.55
N LEU A 16 -11.46 1.40 14.30
CA LEU A 16 -10.13 1.90 13.95
C LEU A 16 -10.20 3.43 13.73
N ASP A 17 -9.08 4.11 13.91
CA ASP A 17 -8.98 5.55 13.68
C ASP A 17 -8.63 5.84 12.22
N HIS A 18 -9.64 6.04 11.35
CA HIS A 18 -9.50 6.40 9.94
C HIS A 18 -8.37 5.61 9.23
N PRO A 19 -8.49 4.27 9.14
CA PRO A 19 -7.41 3.44 8.61
C PRO A 19 -7.17 3.74 7.13
N GLU A 20 -5.95 4.13 6.80
CA GLU A 20 -5.52 4.40 5.43
C GLU A 20 -4.80 3.19 4.84
N GLY A 21 -3.91 2.55 5.59
CA GLY A 21 -3.18 1.37 5.19
C GLY A 21 -3.78 0.07 5.69
N VAL A 22 -3.68 -0.98 4.87
CA VAL A 22 -3.97 -2.36 5.26
C VAL A 22 -2.94 -3.30 4.63
N ALA A 23 -2.40 -4.22 5.43
CA ALA A 23 -1.47 -5.24 4.95
C ALA A 23 -1.74 -6.59 5.63
N VAL A 24 -1.32 -7.67 4.99
CA VAL A 24 -1.25 -8.99 5.61
C VAL A 24 0.19 -9.29 5.98
N GLY A 25 0.40 -9.90 7.13
CA GLY A 25 1.73 -10.32 7.58
C GLY A 25 2.05 -11.78 7.26
N PRO A 26 3.34 -12.17 7.31
CA PRO A 26 3.76 -13.56 7.15
C PRO A 26 3.18 -14.47 8.25
N ASP A 27 2.72 -13.90 9.36
CA ASP A 27 2.03 -14.57 10.47
C ASP A 27 0.52 -14.74 10.21
N GLY A 28 0.02 -14.33 9.04
CA GLY A 28 -1.38 -14.41 8.63
C GLY A 28 -2.30 -13.38 9.30
N LYS A 29 -1.76 -12.45 10.10
CA LYS A 29 -2.54 -11.37 10.68
C LYS A 29 -2.71 -10.21 9.73
N ILE A 30 -3.76 -9.44 9.97
CA ILE A 30 -4.03 -8.20 9.24
C ILE A 30 -3.50 -7.04 10.08
N TYR A 31 -2.84 -6.09 9.42
CA TYR A 31 -2.27 -4.89 10.02
C TYR A 31 -2.94 -3.66 9.44
N ALA A 32 -3.11 -2.62 10.26
CA ALA A 32 -3.64 -1.32 9.85
C ALA A 32 -2.97 -0.20 10.63
N GLY A 33 -2.95 0.99 10.07
CA GLY A 33 -2.50 2.22 10.74
C GLY A 33 -3.67 3.13 11.08
N GLY A 34 -3.52 3.97 12.10
CA GLY A 34 -4.48 5.01 12.47
C GLY A 34 -3.95 6.42 12.18
N GLU A 35 -4.87 7.38 12.09
CA GLU A 35 -4.56 8.79 11.78
C GLU A 35 -3.74 9.46 12.89
N ALA A 36 -3.96 9.09 14.16
CA ALA A 36 -3.24 9.66 15.30
C ALA A 36 -1.98 8.87 15.71
N GLY A 37 -1.59 7.82 14.96
CA GLY A 37 -0.35 7.07 15.19
C GLY A 37 -0.54 5.62 15.61
N GLN A 38 -1.77 5.19 15.85
CA GLN A 38 -2.05 3.83 16.28
C GLN A 38 -1.58 2.81 15.25
N VAL A 39 -1.01 1.71 15.72
CA VAL A 39 -0.66 0.54 14.89
C VAL A 39 -1.48 -0.65 15.37
N TYR A 40 -2.35 -1.12 14.50
CA TYR A 40 -3.27 -2.20 14.80
C TYR A 40 -2.78 -3.52 14.22
N ARG A 41 -2.96 -4.60 15.01
CA ARG A 41 -2.77 -5.98 14.61
C ARG A 41 -4.07 -6.73 14.85
N ILE A 42 -4.58 -7.41 13.81
CA ILE A 42 -5.95 -7.96 13.80
C ILE A 42 -5.89 -9.46 13.49
N ASP A 43 -6.47 -10.26 14.39
CA ASP A 43 -6.66 -11.69 14.17
C ASP A 43 -7.79 -11.89 13.14
N TYR A 44 -7.49 -12.51 12.00
CA TYR A 44 -8.45 -12.68 10.91
C TYR A 44 -9.69 -13.47 11.34
N GLU A 45 -9.52 -14.61 12.02
CA GLU A 45 -10.65 -15.49 12.36
C GLU A 45 -11.46 -14.97 13.54
N LYS A 46 -10.80 -14.43 14.55
CA LYS A 46 -11.47 -13.91 15.77
C LYS A 46 -11.95 -12.48 15.64
N ARG A 47 -11.52 -11.79 14.59
CA ARG A 47 -11.78 -10.36 14.37
C ARG A 47 -11.40 -9.49 15.59
N ARG A 48 -10.36 -9.92 16.31
CA ARG A 48 -9.87 -9.21 17.49
C ARG A 48 -8.82 -8.19 17.08
N ILE A 49 -9.10 -6.93 17.40
CA ILE A 49 -8.19 -5.81 17.22
C ILE A 49 -7.27 -5.73 18.45
N GLU A 50 -5.99 -5.51 18.22
CA GLU A 50 -4.99 -5.15 19.20
C GLU A 50 -4.26 -3.91 18.70
N GLU A 51 -4.37 -2.79 19.42
CA GLU A 51 -3.47 -1.66 19.25
C GLU A 51 -2.19 -2.03 20.00
N TYR A 52 -1.10 -2.29 19.27
CA TYR A 52 0.11 -2.83 19.90
C TYR A 52 1.31 -1.89 19.83
N ALA A 53 1.20 -0.78 19.10
CA ALA A 53 2.23 0.26 19.00
C ALA A 53 1.62 1.60 18.61
N ASP A 54 2.42 2.66 18.71
CA ASP A 54 2.06 4.02 18.32
C ASP A 54 3.30 4.71 17.72
N THR A 55 3.18 5.19 16.47
CA THR A 55 4.23 5.95 15.77
C THR A 55 4.17 7.46 16.05
N GLY A 56 3.09 7.92 16.65
CA GLY A 56 2.85 9.31 17.04
C GLY A 56 2.52 10.25 15.89
N GLY A 57 1.99 9.75 14.77
CA GLY A 57 1.58 10.58 13.63
C GLY A 57 0.76 9.80 12.59
N LEU A 58 0.32 10.49 11.54
CA LEU A 58 -0.55 9.94 10.49
C LEU A 58 0.10 8.75 9.76
N ASN A 59 -0.40 7.57 10.02
CA ASN A 59 0.04 6.32 9.42
C ASN A 59 -0.67 6.06 8.11
N LEU A 60 0.10 5.93 7.03
CA LEU A 60 -0.38 5.60 5.69
C LEU A 60 -0.06 4.14 5.32
N GLY A 61 0.64 3.90 4.23
CA GLY A 61 0.99 2.56 3.77
C GLY A 61 2.00 1.82 4.65
N MET A 62 2.03 0.50 4.52
CA MET A 62 2.90 -0.37 5.30
C MET A 62 3.34 -1.61 4.54
N ALA A 63 4.51 -2.15 4.90
CA ALA A 63 5.03 -3.44 4.45
C ALA A 63 5.60 -4.22 5.63
N LEU A 64 5.75 -5.54 5.49
CA LEU A 64 6.31 -6.39 6.53
C LEU A 64 7.52 -7.19 6.01
N ASP A 65 8.44 -7.52 6.91
CA ASP A 65 9.52 -8.47 6.66
C ASP A 65 9.14 -9.90 7.14
N SER A 66 10.01 -10.88 6.92
CA SER A 66 9.78 -12.29 7.28
C SER A 66 9.67 -12.52 8.79
N ALA A 67 10.23 -11.63 9.61
CA ALA A 67 10.12 -11.66 11.07
C ALA A 67 8.86 -10.94 11.58
N ALA A 68 7.96 -10.52 10.69
CA ALA A 68 6.78 -9.71 10.98
C ALA A 68 7.11 -8.36 11.64
N ASN A 69 8.29 -7.78 11.38
CA ASN A 69 8.48 -6.38 11.66
C ASN A 69 7.70 -5.57 10.61
N LEU A 70 6.98 -4.57 11.07
CA LEU A 70 6.19 -3.68 10.24
C LEU A 70 7.00 -2.43 9.90
N TYR A 71 6.98 -2.02 8.64
CA TYR A 71 7.57 -0.78 8.15
C TYR A 71 6.45 0.15 7.74
N MET A 72 6.22 1.18 8.56
CA MET A 72 5.08 2.08 8.49
C MET A 72 5.51 3.46 7.98
N CYS A 73 4.90 3.93 6.92
CA CYS A 73 5.03 5.32 6.49
C CYS A 73 4.20 6.22 7.41
N THR A 74 4.85 7.12 8.15
CA THR A 74 4.18 8.10 9.01
C THR A 74 4.37 9.48 8.40
N ALA A 75 3.34 9.96 7.71
CA ALA A 75 3.42 11.08 6.77
C ALA A 75 3.85 12.39 7.43
N ASP A 76 3.18 12.81 8.48
CA ASP A 76 3.46 14.08 9.19
C ASP A 76 4.74 14.06 10.03
N ARG A 77 5.34 12.87 10.20
CA ARG A 77 6.67 12.71 10.79
C ARG A 77 7.79 12.68 9.76
N GLY A 78 7.45 12.58 8.47
CA GLY A 78 8.42 12.52 7.39
C GLY A 78 9.36 11.33 7.50
N ALA A 79 8.87 10.18 7.95
CA ALA A 79 9.72 9.00 8.17
C ALA A 79 8.97 7.68 7.97
N VAL A 80 9.73 6.64 7.65
CA VAL A 80 9.33 5.25 7.78
C VAL A 80 9.77 4.76 9.15
N TYR A 81 8.86 4.21 9.93
CA TYR A 81 9.15 3.58 11.22
C TYR A 81 9.12 2.07 11.10
N LYS A 82 10.06 1.42 11.77
CA LYS A 82 10.05 -0.03 12.01
C LYS A 82 9.37 -0.29 13.34
N VAL A 83 8.37 -1.17 13.35
CA VAL A 83 7.64 -1.63 14.53
C VAL A 83 7.88 -3.13 14.67
N THR A 84 8.50 -3.56 15.77
CA THR A 84 8.73 -4.98 16.03
C THR A 84 7.45 -5.69 16.43
N PRO A 85 7.36 -7.04 16.35
CA PRO A 85 6.20 -7.78 16.84
C PRO A 85 5.90 -7.56 18.33
N ALA A 86 6.89 -7.09 19.11
CA ALA A 86 6.74 -6.72 20.53
C ALA A 86 6.20 -5.29 20.73
N GLY A 87 6.02 -4.51 19.65
CA GLY A 87 5.53 -3.13 19.70
C GLY A 87 6.63 -2.08 19.89
N GLU A 88 7.91 -2.45 19.77
CA GLU A 88 9.01 -1.48 19.82
C GLU A 88 9.06 -0.68 18.53
N VAL A 89 9.05 0.66 18.64
CA VAL A 89 9.04 1.59 17.50
C VAL A 89 10.40 2.25 17.37
N SER A 90 10.96 2.24 16.16
CA SER A 90 12.20 2.92 15.83
C SER A 90 12.12 3.54 14.43
N GLN A 91 12.78 4.68 14.22
CA GLN A 91 12.88 5.27 12.89
C GLN A 91 13.77 4.39 11.99
N TYR A 92 13.26 3.99 10.84
CA TYR A 92 13.99 3.19 9.86
C TYR A 92 14.66 4.07 8.79
N SER A 93 13.91 5.03 8.22
CA SER A 93 14.43 6.00 7.26
C SER A 93 13.63 7.29 7.31
N SER A 94 14.32 8.42 7.11
CA SER A 94 13.69 9.74 6.90
C SER A 94 14.16 10.41 5.60
N GLY A 95 14.61 9.62 4.63
CA GLY A 95 15.13 10.10 3.36
C GLY A 95 16.65 10.32 3.39
N THR A 96 17.13 11.22 2.55
CA THR A 96 18.54 11.62 2.53
C THR A 96 18.73 13.01 3.12
N THR A 97 19.98 13.37 3.45
CA THR A 97 20.29 14.73 3.95
C THR A 97 19.89 15.82 2.94
N GLU A 98 20.10 15.55 1.64
CA GLU A 98 19.80 16.50 0.56
C GLU A 98 18.30 16.56 0.25
N ARG A 99 17.61 15.45 0.48
CA ARG A 99 16.18 15.32 0.23
C ARG A 99 15.53 14.51 1.36
N PRO A 100 15.12 15.15 2.45
CA PRO A 100 14.39 14.48 3.51
C PRO A 100 12.99 14.09 3.03
N MET A 101 12.42 13.02 3.59
CA MET A 101 11.02 12.66 3.37
C MET A 101 10.11 13.74 3.94
N THR A 102 9.07 14.09 3.20
CA THR A 102 8.06 15.09 3.62
C THR A 102 6.70 14.47 3.88
N THR A 103 6.32 13.53 3.02
CA THR A 103 5.04 12.81 3.08
C THR A 103 5.28 11.37 2.57
N PRO A 104 6.10 10.56 3.31
CA PRO A 104 6.24 9.16 2.93
C PRO A 104 4.86 8.50 2.96
N ASN A 105 4.51 7.83 1.86
CA ASN A 105 3.15 7.35 1.66
C ASN A 105 3.08 5.81 1.68
N TYR A 106 3.75 5.13 0.76
CA TYR A 106 3.61 3.69 0.66
C TYR A 106 4.97 2.99 0.49
N PRO A 107 5.23 1.92 1.29
CA PRO A 107 6.44 1.13 1.17
C PRO A 107 6.15 -0.22 0.49
N ALA A 108 7.07 -0.72 -0.32
CA ALA A 108 7.01 -2.07 -0.90
C ALA A 108 8.39 -2.72 -0.90
N PHE A 109 8.51 -3.95 -0.43
CA PHE A 109 9.74 -4.72 -0.49
C PHE A 109 9.91 -5.45 -1.82
N ASP A 110 11.17 -5.59 -2.25
CA ASP A 110 11.57 -6.63 -3.20
C ASP A 110 12.12 -7.87 -2.46
N GLU A 111 12.44 -8.91 -3.22
CA GLU A 111 13.00 -10.17 -2.69
C GLU A 111 14.37 -9.98 -2.02
N GLN A 112 15.14 -8.97 -2.46
CA GLN A 112 16.48 -8.66 -1.94
C GLN A 112 16.45 -7.84 -0.65
N GLY A 113 15.27 -7.41 -0.20
CA GLY A 113 15.10 -6.61 1.01
C GLY A 113 15.27 -5.11 0.80
N ASN A 114 15.26 -4.64 -0.44
CA ASN A 114 15.15 -3.21 -0.69
C ASN A 114 13.71 -2.76 -0.46
N LEU A 115 13.54 -1.67 0.28
CA LEU A 115 12.25 -1.05 0.53
C LEU A 115 12.10 0.18 -0.37
N TYR A 116 11.22 0.07 -1.36
CA TYR A 116 10.81 1.22 -2.16
C TYR A 116 9.80 2.03 -1.38
N VAL A 117 9.96 3.34 -1.33
CA VAL A 117 9.07 4.24 -0.59
C VAL A 117 8.66 5.39 -1.48
N THR A 118 7.37 5.52 -1.74
CA THR A 118 6.83 6.72 -2.37
C THR A 118 6.75 7.84 -1.35
N ASN A 119 7.15 9.04 -1.76
CA ASN A 119 6.99 10.26 -0.98
C ASN A 119 6.14 11.21 -1.80
N SER A 120 4.89 11.37 -1.41
CA SER A 120 3.89 12.07 -2.21
C SER A 120 4.20 13.56 -2.40
N GLY A 121 4.86 14.17 -1.42
CA GLY A 121 5.04 15.63 -1.40
C GLY A 121 3.73 16.36 -1.11
N SER A 122 3.56 17.53 -1.68
CA SER A 122 2.37 18.37 -1.52
C SER A 122 1.24 17.92 -2.47
N TRP A 123 -0.03 17.99 -2.04
CA TRP A 123 -1.18 17.48 -2.78
C TRP A 123 -1.28 17.98 -4.23
N TYR A 124 -0.96 19.25 -4.50
CA TYR A 124 -0.91 19.81 -5.87
C TYR A 124 0.50 20.24 -6.27
N GLY A 125 1.52 19.71 -5.58
CA GLY A 125 2.91 20.01 -5.85
C GLY A 125 3.53 19.12 -6.93
N ASN A 126 4.79 19.47 -7.27
CA ASN A 126 5.67 18.66 -8.11
C ASN A 126 6.93 18.32 -7.30
N ASP A 127 6.77 18.00 -6.02
CA ASP A 127 7.83 17.83 -5.04
C ASP A 127 7.91 16.39 -4.50
N GLY A 128 7.06 15.50 -5.01
CA GLY A 128 7.13 14.08 -4.74
C GLY A 128 8.40 13.42 -5.29
N CYS A 129 8.69 12.23 -4.81
CA CYS A 129 9.81 11.41 -5.29
C CYS A 129 9.66 9.97 -4.82
N ILE A 130 10.55 9.10 -5.27
CA ILE A 130 10.60 7.70 -4.82
C ILE A 130 11.98 7.42 -4.25
N TYR A 131 12.00 6.79 -3.08
CA TYR A 131 13.22 6.33 -2.42
C TYR A 131 13.39 4.81 -2.56
N CYS A 132 14.64 4.37 -2.47
CA CYS A 132 14.98 3.00 -2.15
C CYS A 132 15.80 3.01 -0.85
N VAL A 133 15.34 2.24 0.13
CA VAL A 133 16.05 2.00 1.38
C VAL A 133 16.59 0.57 1.30
N ALA A 134 17.90 0.41 1.23
CA ALA A 134 18.54 -0.89 1.20
C ALA A 134 18.38 -1.61 2.56
N SER A 135 18.61 -2.92 2.58
CA SER A 135 18.48 -3.74 3.80
C SER A 135 19.41 -3.31 4.95
N ASP A 136 20.50 -2.59 4.65
CA ASP A 136 21.40 -1.99 5.63
C ASP A 136 20.93 -0.59 6.13
N GLY A 137 19.74 -0.12 5.69
CA GLY A 137 19.17 1.18 6.03
C GLY A 137 19.67 2.34 5.16
N THR A 138 20.63 2.11 4.25
CA THR A 138 21.13 3.15 3.34
C THR A 138 19.99 3.60 2.41
N THR A 139 19.68 4.90 2.42
CA THR A 139 18.60 5.48 1.63
C THR A 139 19.13 6.26 0.42
N ALA A 140 18.51 6.05 -0.74
CA ALA A 140 18.78 6.78 -1.96
C ALA A 140 17.47 7.25 -2.62
N VAL A 141 17.50 8.41 -3.27
CA VAL A 141 16.44 8.85 -4.17
C VAL A 141 16.64 8.16 -5.51
N ILE A 142 15.63 7.45 -6.00
CA ILE A 142 15.70 6.70 -7.26
C ILE A 142 14.87 7.30 -8.38
N ASP A 143 13.90 8.15 -8.04
CA ASP A 143 13.08 8.88 -9.01
C ASP A 143 12.62 10.23 -8.49
N THR A 144 12.73 11.27 -9.33
CA THR A 144 12.22 12.63 -9.10
C THR A 144 11.41 13.16 -10.26
N GLU A 145 11.30 12.39 -11.34
CA GLU A 145 10.55 12.78 -12.54
C GLU A 145 9.06 12.61 -12.33
N ASN A 146 8.68 11.51 -11.66
CA ASN A 146 7.28 11.18 -11.34
C ASN A 146 6.92 11.79 -9.98
N SER A 147 6.68 13.09 -9.96
CA SER A 147 6.61 13.91 -8.75
C SER A 147 5.20 14.39 -8.36
N GLN A 148 4.19 14.13 -9.21
CA GLN A 148 2.81 14.58 -8.95
C GLN A 148 2.05 13.57 -8.09
N PHE A 149 2.36 13.56 -6.80
CA PHE A 149 1.72 12.76 -5.78
C PHE A 149 1.84 11.24 -6.05
N PRO A 150 3.08 10.67 -6.14
CA PRO A 150 3.25 9.22 -6.12
C PRO A 150 2.68 8.65 -4.81
N ASN A 151 1.76 7.70 -4.93
CA ASN A 151 0.98 7.13 -3.84
C ASN A 151 1.30 5.63 -3.66
N GLY A 152 0.33 4.74 -3.70
CA GLY A 152 0.55 3.32 -3.56
C GLY A 152 1.58 2.77 -4.54
N CYS A 153 2.41 1.83 -4.09
CA CYS A 153 3.34 1.15 -4.96
C CYS A 153 3.37 -0.36 -4.68
N ALA A 154 3.77 -1.14 -5.67
CA ALA A 154 3.91 -2.58 -5.55
C ALA A 154 5.01 -3.10 -6.48
N VAL A 155 5.84 -3.99 -5.99
CA VAL A 155 6.80 -4.73 -6.83
C VAL A 155 6.04 -5.84 -7.54
N SER A 156 6.25 -5.98 -8.87
CA SER A 156 5.63 -7.04 -9.65
C SER A 156 5.99 -8.43 -9.12
N PRO A 157 5.12 -9.45 -9.26
CA PRO A 157 5.37 -10.78 -8.68
C PRO A 157 6.65 -11.47 -9.18
N ASP A 158 7.15 -11.07 -10.36
CA ASP A 158 8.42 -11.53 -10.93
C ASP A 158 9.65 -10.73 -10.44
N GLY A 159 9.43 -9.70 -9.62
CA GLY A 159 10.47 -8.83 -9.06
C GLY A 159 11.10 -7.84 -10.05
N GLN A 160 10.58 -7.74 -11.29
CA GLN A 160 11.25 -6.99 -12.35
C GLN A 160 10.84 -5.51 -12.43
N TYR A 161 9.66 -5.16 -11.92
CA TYR A 161 9.10 -3.81 -12.05
C TYR A 161 8.56 -3.28 -10.73
N LEU A 162 8.75 -1.99 -10.50
CA LEU A 162 8.00 -1.24 -9.51
C LEU A 162 6.83 -0.54 -10.21
N TYR A 163 5.62 -0.83 -9.77
CA TYR A 163 4.39 -0.14 -10.17
C TYR A 163 4.08 0.95 -9.16
N VAL A 164 3.64 2.10 -9.63
CA VAL A 164 3.32 3.25 -8.78
C VAL A 164 2.02 3.88 -9.24
N ALA A 165 1.12 4.13 -8.30
CA ALA A 165 -0.08 4.93 -8.52
C ALA A 165 0.30 6.42 -8.47
N MET A 166 0.12 7.11 -9.58
CA MET A 166 0.19 8.56 -9.66
C MET A 166 -1.21 9.11 -9.45
N SER A 167 -1.48 9.69 -8.29
CA SER A 167 -2.84 10.12 -7.94
C SER A 167 -3.30 11.34 -8.72
N LEU A 168 -2.38 12.20 -9.15
CA LEU A 168 -2.68 13.50 -9.76
C LEU A 168 -1.88 13.76 -11.04
N SER A 169 -2.45 14.54 -11.94
CA SER A 169 -1.86 15.32 -13.03
C SER A 169 -0.85 14.65 -14.00
N PRO A 170 -1.20 13.61 -14.73
CA PRO A 170 -2.49 12.94 -14.83
C PRO A 170 -2.58 11.74 -13.86
N PRO A 171 -3.77 11.36 -13.42
CA PRO A 171 -3.96 10.12 -12.68
C PRO A 171 -3.69 8.91 -13.58
N GLN A 172 -2.79 8.03 -13.14
CA GLN A 172 -2.35 6.88 -13.94
C GLN A 172 -1.61 5.86 -13.05
N ILE A 173 -1.46 4.66 -13.55
CA ILE A 173 -0.48 3.72 -13.03
C ILE A 173 0.72 3.73 -13.98
N ILE A 174 1.89 3.96 -13.41
CA ILE A 174 3.16 3.85 -14.11
C ILE A 174 3.91 2.62 -13.59
N ARG A 175 4.87 2.15 -14.39
CA ARG A 175 5.89 1.21 -13.93
C ARG A 175 7.25 1.61 -14.48
N PHE A 176 8.27 1.16 -13.80
CA PHE A 176 9.64 1.21 -14.32
C PHE A 176 10.42 -0.03 -13.91
N PRO A 177 11.34 -0.52 -14.75
CA PRO A 177 12.16 -1.65 -14.39
C PRO A 177 13.07 -1.32 -13.21
N ILE A 178 13.36 -2.32 -12.40
CA ILE A 178 14.26 -2.23 -11.25
C ILE A 178 15.41 -3.21 -11.43
N GLU A 179 16.61 -2.80 -11.05
CA GLU A 179 17.79 -3.65 -10.99
C GLU A 179 18.65 -3.23 -9.80
N SER A 180 18.96 -4.17 -8.92
CA SER A 180 19.78 -3.94 -7.72
C SER A 180 19.27 -2.75 -6.86
N GLY A 181 17.95 -2.65 -6.67
CA GLY A 181 17.32 -1.59 -5.88
C GLY A 181 17.26 -0.22 -6.58
N ARG A 182 17.41 -0.15 -7.88
CA ARG A 182 17.45 1.09 -8.65
C ARG A 182 16.43 1.08 -9.78
N LYS A 183 15.95 2.27 -10.17
CA LYS A 183 15.23 2.48 -11.41
C LYS A 183 16.18 2.25 -12.58
N VAL A 184 15.80 1.38 -13.51
CA VAL A 184 16.53 1.09 -14.73
C VAL A 184 15.64 1.38 -15.93
N GLY A 185 16.08 2.27 -16.81
CA GLY A 185 15.34 2.62 -18.02
C GLY A 185 14.18 3.60 -17.80
N PRO A 186 13.41 3.88 -18.85
CA PRO A 186 12.35 4.87 -18.81
C PRO A 186 11.13 4.39 -18.02
N THR A 187 10.36 5.35 -17.52
CA THR A 187 9.02 5.11 -16.97
C THR A 187 8.04 4.77 -18.09
N GLU A 188 7.18 3.80 -17.86
CA GLU A 188 6.10 3.40 -18.77
C GLU A 188 4.74 3.65 -18.12
N THR A 189 3.80 4.25 -18.84
CA THR A 189 2.40 4.30 -18.41
C THR A 189 1.75 2.95 -18.69
N VAL A 190 1.21 2.32 -17.63
CA VAL A 190 0.49 1.04 -17.72
C VAL A 190 -0.97 1.28 -18.08
N VAL A 191 -1.62 2.23 -17.39
CA VAL A 191 -3.01 2.61 -17.63
C VAL A 191 -3.25 4.05 -17.20
N GLU A 192 -3.95 4.81 -18.03
CA GLU A 192 -4.46 6.14 -17.68
C GLU A 192 -5.80 6.00 -16.94
N LEU A 193 -5.99 6.82 -15.92
CA LEU A 193 -7.13 6.74 -15.00
C LEU A 193 -7.85 8.09 -14.87
N PRO A 194 -8.45 8.61 -15.96
CA PRO A 194 -9.13 9.90 -15.90
C PRO A 194 -10.31 9.84 -14.92
N HIS A 195 -10.47 10.91 -14.13
CA HIS A 195 -11.56 11.09 -13.16
C HIS A 195 -11.54 10.16 -11.93
N VAL A 196 -10.42 9.52 -11.64
CA VAL A 196 -10.20 8.81 -10.37
C VAL A 196 -8.93 9.31 -9.69
N VAL A 197 -8.81 9.06 -8.41
CA VAL A 197 -7.60 9.30 -7.60
C VAL A 197 -7.10 7.92 -7.18
N PRO A 198 -6.22 7.29 -7.97
CA PRO A 198 -5.68 5.98 -7.64
C PRO A 198 -4.80 6.07 -6.39
N ASP A 199 -4.82 5.02 -5.59
CA ASP A 199 -4.16 4.96 -4.29
C ASP A 199 -3.35 3.66 -4.16
N GLY A 200 -3.81 2.65 -3.44
CA GLY A 200 -3.11 1.39 -3.22
C GLY A 200 -3.22 0.39 -4.37
N LEU A 201 -2.26 -0.53 -4.45
CA LEU A 201 -2.14 -1.55 -5.48
C LEU A 201 -2.02 -2.95 -4.89
N ALA A 202 -2.65 -3.97 -5.50
CA ALA A 202 -2.45 -5.38 -5.14
C ALA A 202 -2.47 -6.28 -6.38
N PHE A 203 -1.42 -7.07 -6.58
CA PHE A 203 -1.34 -8.05 -7.68
C PHE A 203 -2.15 -9.30 -7.41
N CYS A 204 -2.69 -9.88 -8.49
CA CYS A 204 -3.39 -11.16 -8.50
C CYS A 204 -2.54 -12.25 -9.18
N THR A 205 -2.80 -13.51 -8.83
CA THR A 205 -2.08 -14.67 -9.41
C THR A 205 -2.36 -14.89 -10.90
N ASP A 206 -3.43 -14.32 -11.43
CA ASP A 206 -3.78 -14.40 -12.86
C ASP A 206 -3.11 -13.32 -13.72
N GLY A 207 -2.20 -12.53 -13.13
CA GLY A 207 -1.48 -11.45 -13.79
C GLY A 207 -2.22 -10.12 -13.84
N SER A 208 -3.45 -10.05 -13.34
CA SER A 208 -4.15 -8.78 -13.14
C SER A 208 -3.69 -8.10 -11.87
N PHE A 209 -4.04 -6.82 -11.69
CA PHE A 209 -3.85 -6.14 -10.42
C PHE A 209 -5.04 -5.24 -10.09
N LEU A 210 -5.22 -4.98 -8.80
CA LEU A 210 -6.27 -4.12 -8.26
C LEU A 210 -5.72 -2.74 -7.95
N ILE A 211 -6.60 -1.74 -8.05
CA ILE A 211 -6.32 -0.35 -7.71
C ILE A 211 -7.46 0.11 -6.81
N SER A 212 -7.16 0.46 -5.56
CA SER A 212 -8.12 1.22 -4.74
C SER A 212 -8.11 2.68 -5.20
N CYS A 213 -9.27 3.32 -5.14
CA CYS A 213 -9.41 4.71 -5.55
C CYS A 213 -9.95 5.53 -4.37
N TYR A 214 -9.13 6.47 -3.87
CA TYR A 214 -9.57 7.43 -2.87
C TYR A 214 -10.87 8.15 -3.30
N ARG A 215 -10.98 8.41 -4.63
CA ARG A 215 -12.20 8.93 -5.27
C ARG A 215 -12.28 8.43 -6.72
N PRO A 216 -13.48 8.05 -7.19
CA PRO A 216 -14.69 7.74 -6.39
C PRO A 216 -14.48 6.48 -5.52
N ASP A 217 -15.46 6.13 -4.68
CA ASP A 217 -15.41 4.99 -3.78
C ASP A 217 -15.48 3.66 -4.56
N THR A 218 -14.35 3.28 -5.16
CA THR A 218 -14.25 2.23 -6.18
C THR A 218 -12.95 1.44 -6.03
N ILE A 219 -13.01 0.14 -6.31
CA ILE A 219 -11.83 -0.68 -6.57
C ILE A 219 -11.86 -1.09 -8.04
N LEU A 220 -10.80 -0.74 -8.77
CA LEU A 220 -10.60 -1.08 -10.17
C LEU A 220 -9.77 -2.35 -10.30
N ARG A 221 -9.85 -3.00 -11.47
CA ARG A 221 -8.99 -4.11 -11.86
C ARG A 221 -8.46 -3.88 -13.26
N VAL A 222 -7.15 -3.99 -13.40
CA VAL A 222 -6.46 -4.01 -14.69
C VAL A 222 -6.16 -5.45 -15.05
N LEU A 223 -6.64 -5.90 -16.20
CA LEU A 223 -6.42 -7.25 -16.72
C LEU A 223 -5.02 -7.37 -17.35
N PRO A 224 -4.50 -8.60 -17.55
CA PRO A 224 -3.17 -8.79 -18.14
C PRO A 224 -2.98 -8.21 -19.55
N ASP A 225 -4.07 -8.03 -20.30
CA ASP A 225 -4.10 -7.38 -21.62
C ASP A 225 -4.20 -5.85 -21.56
N GLY A 226 -4.26 -5.29 -20.35
CA GLY A 226 -4.36 -3.85 -20.08
C GLY A 226 -5.79 -3.33 -19.97
N ASP A 227 -6.80 -4.16 -20.19
CA ASP A 227 -8.21 -3.75 -20.07
C ASP A 227 -8.54 -3.37 -18.62
N LEU A 228 -9.16 -2.20 -18.47
CA LEU A 228 -9.60 -1.66 -17.17
C LEU A 228 -11.06 -1.99 -16.90
N THR A 229 -11.33 -2.56 -15.73
CA THR A 229 -12.68 -2.91 -15.29
C THR A 229 -12.95 -2.40 -13.88
N ILE A 230 -14.22 -2.17 -13.54
CA ILE A 230 -14.65 -1.86 -12.17
C ILE A 230 -14.86 -3.20 -11.45
N LEU A 231 -14.06 -3.47 -10.42
CA LEU A 231 -14.24 -4.64 -9.58
C LEU A 231 -15.40 -4.46 -8.62
N MET A 232 -15.34 -3.39 -7.82
CA MET A 232 -16.40 -2.98 -6.89
C MET A 232 -16.61 -1.47 -6.98
N ASP A 233 -17.85 -1.03 -6.78
CA ASP A 233 -18.25 0.37 -6.81
C ASP A 233 -19.33 0.61 -5.76
N ASP A 234 -19.15 1.61 -4.91
CA ASP A 234 -20.05 1.95 -3.81
C ASP A 234 -20.46 3.42 -3.85
N TYR A 235 -21.48 3.70 -4.64
CA TYR A 235 -22.00 5.06 -4.77
C TYR A 235 -22.45 5.68 -3.44
N GLU A 236 -22.90 4.87 -2.48
CA GLU A 236 -23.35 5.34 -1.17
C GLU A 236 -22.19 5.54 -0.17
N GLY A 237 -21.01 5.02 -0.47
CA GLY A 237 -19.82 5.11 0.39
C GLY A 237 -19.99 4.44 1.74
N THR A 238 -20.71 3.33 1.79
CA THR A 238 -21.06 2.64 3.05
C THR A 238 -20.03 1.57 3.42
N ILE A 239 -19.60 0.80 2.44
CA ILE A 239 -18.63 -0.29 2.57
C ILE A 239 -17.27 0.12 2.00
N LEU A 240 -17.28 0.84 0.88
CA LEU A 240 -16.11 1.53 0.34
C LEU A 240 -16.25 3.02 0.65
N GLY A 241 -15.61 3.49 1.70
CA GLY A 241 -15.64 4.90 2.10
C GLY A 241 -14.26 5.54 1.97
N ALA A 242 -13.94 6.13 0.81
CA ALA A 242 -12.59 6.52 0.45
C ALA A 242 -11.60 5.35 0.60
N PRO A 243 -11.75 4.27 -0.21
CA PRO A 243 -10.85 3.13 -0.11
C PRO A 243 -9.45 3.52 -0.61
N THR A 244 -8.48 3.48 0.30
CA THR A 244 -7.11 3.92 0.05
C THR A 244 -6.19 2.76 -0.27
N ASN A 245 -6.33 1.65 0.45
CA ASN A 245 -5.45 0.51 0.25
C ASN A 245 -6.21 -0.80 0.17
N VAL A 246 -5.61 -1.76 -0.56
CA VAL A 246 -6.13 -3.12 -0.74
C VAL A 246 -5.03 -4.14 -0.52
N CYS A 247 -5.35 -5.26 0.08
CA CYS A 247 -4.46 -6.41 0.16
C CYS A 247 -5.26 -7.72 0.11
N PHE A 248 -4.59 -8.80 -0.26
CA PHE A 248 -5.14 -10.14 -0.16
C PHE A 248 -4.61 -10.84 1.09
N GLY A 249 -5.49 -11.53 1.79
CA GLY A 249 -5.17 -12.32 2.99
C GLY A 249 -6.04 -13.58 3.08
N GLY A 250 -6.14 -14.12 4.31
CA GLY A 250 -6.76 -15.41 4.53
C GLY A 250 -5.81 -16.56 4.19
N PRO A 251 -6.24 -17.83 4.39
CA PRO A 251 -5.35 -18.99 4.32
C PRO A 251 -4.64 -19.21 2.99
N ASP A 252 -5.22 -18.74 1.89
CA ASP A 252 -4.73 -18.95 0.52
C ASP A 252 -4.72 -17.65 -0.31
N LEU A 253 -4.70 -16.49 0.35
CA LEU A 253 -4.74 -15.16 -0.25
C LEU A 253 -5.97 -14.93 -1.16
N SER A 254 -7.11 -15.56 -0.84
CA SER A 254 -8.36 -15.41 -1.59
C SER A 254 -9.34 -14.41 -1.00
N VAL A 255 -9.03 -13.84 0.15
CA VAL A 255 -9.85 -12.82 0.81
C VAL A 255 -9.28 -11.44 0.50
N LEU A 256 -10.06 -10.60 -0.14
CA LEU A 256 -9.70 -9.20 -0.39
C LEU A 256 -10.07 -8.35 0.83
N PHE A 257 -9.11 -7.58 1.33
CA PHE A 257 -9.29 -6.56 2.36
C PHE A 257 -9.06 -5.18 1.78
N TRP A 258 -9.72 -4.17 2.34
CA TRP A 258 -9.43 -2.77 2.02
C TRP A 258 -9.54 -1.88 3.26
N ALA A 259 -8.74 -0.83 3.26
CA ALA A 259 -8.81 0.25 4.23
C ALA A 259 -9.72 1.36 3.73
N ASN A 260 -10.39 2.06 4.64
CA ASN A 260 -11.34 3.12 4.36
C ASN A 260 -10.96 4.38 5.15
N LEU A 261 -10.20 5.28 4.54
CA LEU A 261 -9.81 6.55 5.17
C LEU A 261 -11.01 7.41 5.58
N GLY A 262 -12.11 7.34 4.84
CA GLY A 262 -13.35 8.06 5.14
C GLY A 262 -14.24 7.40 6.20
N ARG A 263 -13.80 6.33 6.83
CA ARG A 263 -14.57 5.53 7.79
C ARG A 263 -13.66 5.01 8.91
N TRP A 264 -14.24 4.28 9.86
CA TRP A 264 -13.53 3.68 11.01
C TRP A 264 -13.49 2.15 10.93
N HIS A 265 -13.44 1.60 9.74
CA HIS A 265 -13.46 0.15 9.54
C HIS A 265 -12.54 -0.30 8.41
N LEU A 266 -12.11 -1.55 8.48
CA LEU A 266 -11.64 -2.30 7.32
C LEU A 266 -12.81 -3.08 6.72
N GLY A 267 -12.83 -3.17 5.39
CA GLY A 267 -13.76 -4.02 4.68
C GLY A 267 -13.11 -5.32 4.22
N LEU A 268 -13.91 -6.34 3.94
CA LEU A 268 -13.46 -7.56 3.29
C LEU A 268 -14.48 -8.11 2.29
N ASN A 269 -13.97 -8.91 1.34
CA ASN A 269 -14.79 -9.76 0.47
C ASN A 269 -14.07 -11.09 0.21
N ALA A 270 -14.67 -12.19 0.69
CA ALA A 270 -14.15 -13.55 0.51
C ALA A 270 -14.67 -14.24 -0.77
N HIS A 271 -15.45 -13.55 -1.59
CA HIS A 271 -16.14 -14.11 -2.75
C HIS A 271 -15.77 -13.41 -4.07
N THR A 272 -14.56 -12.85 -4.14
CA THR A 272 -14.08 -12.16 -5.36
C THR A 272 -13.79 -13.12 -6.51
N GLY A 273 -13.50 -14.37 -6.20
CA GLY A 273 -12.98 -15.35 -7.16
C GLY A 273 -11.53 -15.08 -7.58
N LEU A 274 -10.88 -14.09 -6.96
CA LEU A 274 -9.49 -13.74 -7.19
C LEU A 274 -8.59 -14.29 -6.09
N LYS A 275 -7.31 -14.43 -6.41
CA LYS A 275 -6.25 -14.72 -5.44
C LYS A 275 -5.15 -13.70 -5.58
N GLY A 276 -4.66 -13.20 -4.45
CA GLY A 276 -3.50 -12.34 -4.40
C GLY A 276 -2.22 -13.08 -4.82
N ALA A 277 -1.34 -12.37 -5.49
CA ALA A 277 0.04 -12.81 -5.64
C ALA A 277 0.74 -12.78 -4.27
N ALA A 278 1.73 -13.65 -4.08
CA ALA A 278 2.54 -13.64 -2.87
C ALA A 278 3.29 -12.30 -2.75
N LEU A 279 3.31 -11.77 -1.55
CA LEU A 279 4.11 -10.59 -1.22
C LEU A 279 5.55 -11.01 -0.91
N PHE A 280 6.47 -10.11 -1.11
CA PHE A 280 7.84 -10.28 -0.67
C PHE A 280 7.94 -9.97 0.82
N TYR A 281 8.34 -10.98 1.59
CA TYR A 281 8.70 -10.84 3.01
C TYR A 281 10.19 -11.16 3.16
N PRO A 282 11.07 -10.22 2.86
CA PRO A 282 12.51 -10.47 2.92
C PRO A 282 12.98 -10.69 4.36
N ASP A 283 14.09 -11.41 4.51
CA ASP A 283 14.80 -11.47 5.79
C ASP A 283 15.67 -10.22 5.92
N ILE A 284 15.19 -9.22 6.63
CA ILE A 284 15.96 -8.04 7.00
C ILE A 284 16.69 -8.37 8.30
N GLY A 285 17.85 -9.02 8.18
CA GLY A 285 18.63 -9.51 9.31
C GLY A 285 18.74 -8.49 10.46
N ALA A 286 18.85 -9.01 11.67
CA ALA A 286 19.22 -8.20 12.80
C ALA A 286 20.63 -7.60 12.52
N ALA A 287 20.66 -6.32 12.11
CA ALA A 287 21.89 -5.56 11.96
C ALA A 287 22.54 -5.34 13.33
#